data_870a9d87228e27f5dbbd29d047d2c9ee
#
_entry.id   870a9d87228e27f5dbbd29d047d2c9ee
#
_cell.length_a   1.000
_cell.length_b   1.000
_cell.length_c   1.000
_cell.angle_alpha   90.00
_cell.angle_beta   90.00
_cell.angle_gamma   90.00
#
_symmetry.space_group_name_H-M   'P 1'
#
loop_
_entity.id
_entity.type
_entity.pdbx_description
1 polymer ?
#
loop_
_entity_poly.entity_id
_entity_poly.type
_entity_poly.pdbx_seq_one_letter_code
_entity_poly.pdbx_strand_id
1 'polypeptide(L)'
;MDLEAVEQCCRNGAKLMLLCSPHNPVGRCWTKEELTALVDVLRKYEVILVSDEIHADFVFAPSVFTPALALGYDRTVSLAAASKTFNLAGLQQSVCLCPNAELREKLNATVNATGVTTGNIFALTATRAAYQYGDEWLDGLIVYLAGNIREMEACTAELLPGAVLTPMEATYLAWLDLRAWGLSTEEIMKRCEKTGVAFTGGTFFSKELGDGFVRVNLGCPRRNIREAMKRLQAALN
;
A
#
# COMPACT_ATOMS: atom_id res chain seq x y z
N MET A 1 -12.58 -7.34 3.95
CA MET A 1 -11.82 -7.83 5.13
C MET A 1 -12.61 -8.98 5.75
N ASP A 2 -11.94 -10.07 6.11
CA ASP A 2 -12.58 -11.21 6.80
C ASP A 2 -12.54 -10.97 8.32
N LEU A 3 -13.61 -10.40 8.84
CA LEU A 3 -13.72 -10.05 10.26
C LEU A 3 -13.89 -11.28 11.18
N GLU A 4 -14.45 -12.39 10.66
CA GLU A 4 -14.57 -13.62 11.43
C GLU A 4 -13.20 -14.25 11.67
N ALA A 5 -12.35 -14.27 10.65
CA ALA A 5 -10.96 -14.71 10.78
C ALA A 5 -10.16 -13.80 11.73
N VAL A 6 -10.36 -12.47 11.66
CA VAL A 6 -9.74 -11.52 12.61
C VAL A 6 -10.19 -11.81 14.04
N GLU A 7 -11.49 -11.97 14.28
CA GLU A 7 -12.02 -12.26 15.61
C GLU A 7 -11.49 -13.60 16.15
N GLN A 8 -11.38 -14.61 15.30
CA GLN A 8 -10.81 -15.91 15.69
C GLN A 8 -9.34 -15.77 16.10
N CYS A 9 -8.54 -14.97 15.38
CA CYS A 9 -7.16 -14.68 15.78
C CYS A 9 -7.10 -13.97 17.15
N CYS A 10 -8.01 -13.03 17.40
CA CYS A 10 -8.10 -12.34 18.68
C CYS A 10 -8.45 -13.31 19.82
N ARG A 11 -9.42 -14.19 19.63
CA ARG A 11 -9.78 -15.27 20.58
C ARG A 11 -8.60 -16.19 20.87
N ASN A 12 -7.77 -16.46 19.89
CA ASN A 12 -6.58 -17.30 20.02
C ASN A 12 -5.38 -16.54 20.66
N GLY A 13 -5.59 -15.30 21.12
CA GLY A 13 -4.61 -14.57 21.90
C GLY A 13 -3.74 -13.59 21.13
N ALA A 14 -4.09 -13.23 19.91
CA ALA A 14 -3.42 -12.14 19.19
C ALA A 14 -3.44 -10.85 20.05
N LYS A 15 -2.32 -10.15 20.12
CA LYS A 15 -2.15 -8.93 20.93
C LYS A 15 -2.00 -7.67 20.07
N LEU A 16 -1.72 -7.86 18.80
CA LEU A 16 -1.45 -6.78 17.85
C LEU A 16 -1.98 -7.16 16.47
N MET A 17 -2.61 -6.20 15.81
CA MET A 17 -3.03 -6.26 14.41
C MET A 17 -2.23 -5.26 13.60
N LEU A 18 -1.59 -5.71 12.52
CA LEU A 18 -0.98 -4.83 11.51
C LEU A 18 -1.98 -4.65 10.37
N LEU A 19 -2.38 -3.41 10.11
CA LEU A 19 -3.28 -3.03 9.03
C LEU A 19 -2.51 -2.19 8.01
N CYS A 20 -2.66 -2.50 6.73
CA CYS A 20 -2.21 -1.65 5.64
C CYS A 20 -3.43 -0.87 5.09
N SER A 21 -3.44 0.46 5.23
CA SER A 21 -4.58 1.31 4.85
C SER A 21 -4.11 2.68 4.34
N PRO A 22 -4.22 2.94 3.03
CA PRO A 22 -4.69 2.10 1.92
C PRO A 22 -3.84 0.84 1.69
N HIS A 23 -4.45 -0.19 1.09
CA HIS A 23 -3.87 -1.53 1.06
C HIS A 23 -3.00 -1.79 -0.18
N ASN A 24 -1.71 -1.89 -0.01
CA ASN A 24 -0.74 -2.39 -0.96
C ASN A 24 -0.55 -3.92 -0.73
N PRO A 25 -0.69 -4.80 -1.73
CA PRO A 25 -0.54 -4.51 -3.18
C PRO A 25 -1.85 -4.28 -3.96
N VAL A 26 -3.02 -4.45 -3.36
CA VAL A 26 -4.30 -4.61 -4.06
C VAL A 26 -4.90 -3.28 -4.51
N GLY A 27 -4.44 -2.14 -3.95
CA GLY A 27 -4.96 -0.82 -4.28
C GLY A 27 -6.32 -0.48 -3.64
N ARG A 28 -6.73 -1.22 -2.56
CA ARG A 28 -7.97 -0.95 -1.82
C ARG A 28 -7.84 0.24 -0.86
N CYS A 29 -8.90 1.02 -0.78
CA CYS A 29 -9.13 1.98 0.30
C CYS A 29 -10.26 1.46 1.19
N TRP A 30 -9.96 1.06 2.43
CA TRP A 30 -10.97 0.54 3.34
C TRP A 30 -11.99 1.62 3.69
N THR A 31 -13.29 1.28 3.66
CA THR A 31 -14.34 2.23 4.04
C THR A 31 -14.34 2.49 5.54
N LYS A 32 -14.95 3.59 5.94
CA LYS A 32 -15.09 3.92 7.36
C LYS A 32 -15.86 2.84 8.11
N GLU A 33 -16.86 2.25 7.47
CA GLU A 33 -17.70 1.19 8.03
C GLU A 33 -16.87 -0.09 8.25
N GLU A 34 -16.05 -0.50 7.27
CA GLU A 34 -15.16 -1.66 7.40
C GLU A 34 -14.15 -1.46 8.54
N LEU A 35 -13.57 -0.26 8.62
CA LEU A 35 -12.59 0.07 9.67
C LEU A 35 -13.25 0.17 11.05
N THR A 36 -14.47 0.69 11.14
CA THR A 36 -15.22 0.75 12.40
C THR A 36 -15.51 -0.66 12.90
N ALA A 37 -16.01 -1.54 12.03
CA ALA A 37 -16.29 -2.93 12.38
C ALA A 37 -15.02 -3.68 12.82
N LEU A 38 -13.88 -3.44 12.16
CA LEU A 38 -12.58 -3.96 12.61
C LEU A 38 -12.24 -3.50 14.02
N VAL A 39 -12.32 -2.18 14.25
CA VAL A 39 -11.99 -1.58 15.58
C VAL A 39 -12.89 -2.13 16.68
N ASP A 40 -14.16 -2.39 16.39
CA ASP A 40 -15.09 -2.98 17.40
C ASP A 40 -14.66 -4.40 17.79
N VAL A 41 -14.19 -5.20 16.83
CA VAL A 41 -13.60 -6.51 17.13
C VAL A 41 -12.34 -6.34 17.98
N LEU A 42 -11.40 -5.48 17.59
CA LEU A 42 -10.13 -5.29 18.31
C LEU A 42 -10.34 -4.76 19.72
N ARG A 43 -11.30 -3.85 19.92
CA ARG A 43 -11.67 -3.28 21.23
C ARG A 43 -12.16 -4.35 22.17
N LYS A 44 -12.99 -5.28 21.72
CA LYS A 44 -13.52 -6.40 22.52
C LYS A 44 -12.42 -7.28 23.13
N TYR A 45 -11.28 -7.41 22.46
CA TYR A 45 -10.15 -8.25 22.87
C TYR A 45 -8.91 -7.44 23.29
N GLU A 46 -9.03 -6.11 23.39
CA GLU A 46 -7.94 -5.19 23.75
C GLU A 46 -6.68 -5.32 22.87
N VAL A 47 -6.88 -5.67 21.58
CA VAL A 47 -5.79 -5.84 20.61
C VAL A 47 -5.31 -4.49 20.11
N ILE A 48 -3.99 -4.26 20.13
CA ILE A 48 -3.40 -3.02 19.60
C ILE A 48 -3.54 -3.01 18.07
N LEU A 49 -4.02 -1.90 17.51
CA LEU A 49 -4.03 -1.65 16.08
C LEU A 49 -2.81 -0.82 15.69
N VAL A 50 -1.99 -1.35 14.80
CA VAL A 50 -0.94 -0.59 14.11
C VAL A 50 -1.36 -0.43 12.66
N SER A 51 -1.71 0.79 12.27
CA SER A 51 -2.14 1.14 10.91
C SER A 51 -0.99 1.75 10.12
N ASP A 52 -0.55 1.07 9.07
CA ASP A 52 0.40 1.61 8.10
C ASP A 52 -0.36 2.44 7.07
N GLU A 53 -0.24 3.77 7.18
CA GLU A 53 -0.97 4.77 6.39
C GLU A 53 -0.05 5.51 5.41
N ILE A 54 1.10 4.95 5.05
CA ILE A 54 2.08 5.61 4.17
C ILE A 54 1.56 5.89 2.75
N HIS A 55 0.43 5.31 2.36
CA HIS A 55 -0.26 5.56 1.09
C HIS A 55 -1.50 6.45 1.23
N ALA A 56 -1.73 7.06 2.39
CA ALA A 56 -2.93 7.85 2.70
C ALA A 56 -3.23 8.95 1.67
N ASP A 57 -2.19 9.60 1.12
CA ASP A 57 -2.33 10.69 0.17
C ASP A 57 -2.71 10.22 -1.26
N PHE A 58 -2.63 8.92 -1.54
CA PHE A 58 -2.95 8.35 -2.85
C PHE A 58 -4.30 7.66 -2.84
N VAL A 59 -5.37 8.42 -2.72
CA VAL A 59 -6.74 7.92 -2.81
C VAL A 59 -7.47 8.60 -3.96
N PHE A 60 -8.18 7.83 -4.76
CA PHE A 60 -8.85 8.31 -5.97
C PHE A 60 -10.36 8.34 -5.77
N ALA A 61 -10.99 9.43 -6.20
CA ALA A 61 -12.43 9.55 -6.13
C ALA A 61 -13.14 8.38 -6.88
N PRO A 62 -14.25 7.84 -6.33
CA PRO A 62 -15.04 8.37 -5.21
C PRO A 62 -14.58 7.91 -3.82
N SER A 63 -13.52 7.11 -3.70
CA SER A 63 -13.02 6.61 -2.42
C SER A 63 -12.52 7.73 -1.52
N VAL A 64 -12.66 7.55 -0.21
CA VAL A 64 -12.23 8.53 0.81
C VAL A 64 -11.41 7.82 1.88
N PHE A 65 -10.22 8.33 2.14
CA PHE A 65 -9.36 7.80 3.20
C PHE A 65 -9.92 8.13 4.59
N THR A 66 -9.93 7.15 5.47
CA THR A 66 -10.29 7.32 6.88
C THR A 66 -9.07 6.98 7.75
N PRO A 67 -8.46 7.97 8.43
CA PRO A 67 -7.36 7.70 9.36
C PRO A 67 -7.82 6.79 10.51
N ALA A 68 -7.02 5.79 10.87
CA ALA A 68 -7.37 4.86 11.95
C ALA A 68 -7.56 5.56 13.30
N LEU A 69 -6.80 6.62 13.56
CA LEU A 69 -6.94 7.43 14.78
C LEU A 69 -8.29 8.16 14.88
N ALA A 70 -8.94 8.45 13.74
CA ALA A 70 -10.26 9.08 13.73
C ALA A 70 -11.39 8.16 14.19
N LEU A 71 -11.13 6.85 14.35
CA LEU A 71 -12.11 5.85 14.81
C LEU A 71 -12.27 5.81 16.34
N GLY A 72 -11.53 6.63 17.08
CA GLY A 72 -11.70 6.76 18.54
C GLY A 72 -11.31 5.50 19.32
N TYR A 73 -10.35 4.72 18.84
CA TYR A 73 -9.76 3.60 19.56
C TYR A 73 -8.38 4.00 20.09
N ASP A 74 -8.25 4.13 21.41
CA ASP A 74 -7.04 4.65 22.06
C ASP A 74 -5.82 3.73 21.94
N ARG A 75 -6.04 2.42 21.69
CA ARG A 75 -4.94 1.45 21.45
C ARG A 75 -4.52 1.41 19.98
N THR A 76 -4.61 2.55 19.29
CA THR A 76 -4.22 2.69 17.89
C THR A 76 -2.88 3.43 17.77
N VAL A 77 -2.03 2.89 16.89
CA VAL A 77 -0.78 3.51 16.42
C VAL A 77 -0.89 3.70 14.92
N SER A 78 -0.75 4.91 14.43
CA SER A 78 -0.71 5.22 12.99
C SER A 78 0.71 5.52 12.55
N LEU A 79 1.12 4.95 11.42
CA LEU A 79 2.42 5.14 10.79
C LEU A 79 2.23 5.94 9.51
N ALA A 80 2.90 7.09 9.40
CA ALA A 80 2.84 7.97 8.25
C ALA A 80 4.24 8.36 7.77
N ALA A 81 4.39 8.68 6.48
CA ALA A 81 5.65 9.16 5.95
C ALA A 81 5.45 9.94 4.64
N ALA A 82 6.21 11.02 4.47
CA ALA A 82 6.31 11.75 3.21
C ALA A 82 7.02 10.95 2.10
N SER A 83 7.58 9.80 2.45
CA SER A 83 8.48 9.01 1.60
C SER A 83 7.82 8.52 0.31
N LYS A 84 6.57 8.08 0.36
CA LYS A 84 5.84 7.62 -0.84
C LYS A 84 5.26 8.78 -1.61
N THR A 85 4.62 9.70 -0.92
CA THR A 85 3.93 10.86 -1.51
C THR A 85 4.88 11.76 -2.27
N PHE A 86 6.01 12.10 -1.68
CA PHE A 86 6.96 13.08 -2.21
C PHE A 86 8.28 12.46 -2.68
N ASN A 87 8.31 11.14 -2.91
CA ASN A 87 9.50 10.40 -3.40
C ASN A 87 10.75 10.60 -2.51
N LEU A 88 10.57 10.61 -1.19
CA LEU A 88 11.64 10.84 -0.21
C LEU A 88 12.11 9.56 0.49
N ALA A 89 11.84 8.38 -0.08
CA ALA A 89 12.14 7.09 0.56
C ALA A 89 13.64 6.91 0.92
N GLY A 90 14.54 7.47 0.11
CA GLY A 90 15.98 7.43 0.36
C GLY A 90 16.43 8.17 1.62
N LEU A 91 15.61 9.05 2.18
CA LEU A 91 15.88 9.77 3.41
C LEU A 91 15.49 9.01 4.68
N GLN A 92 14.73 7.92 4.55
CA GLN A 92 14.36 6.98 5.62
C GLN A 92 13.71 7.66 6.84
N GLN A 93 12.74 8.53 6.61
CA GLN A 93 12.01 9.24 7.66
C GLN A 93 10.54 8.83 7.67
N SER A 94 10.04 8.52 8.86
CA SER A 94 8.61 8.27 9.11
C SER A 94 8.18 8.90 10.43
N VAL A 95 6.87 8.97 10.63
CA VAL A 95 6.24 9.48 11.84
C VAL A 95 5.33 8.40 12.41
N CYS A 96 5.43 8.19 13.72
CA CYS A 96 4.54 7.32 14.47
C CYS A 96 3.64 8.19 15.35
N LEU A 97 2.33 8.11 15.12
CA LEU A 97 1.31 8.84 15.88
C LEU A 97 0.65 7.89 16.86
N CYS A 98 0.81 8.14 18.16
CA CYS A 98 0.28 7.31 19.22
C CYS A 98 -0.29 8.21 20.35
N PRO A 99 -1.61 8.45 20.40
CA PRO A 99 -2.24 9.27 21.44
C PRO A 99 -2.14 8.65 22.84
N ASN A 100 -2.22 7.33 22.94
CA ASN A 100 -2.13 6.62 24.21
C ASN A 100 -0.73 6.78 24.82
N ALA A 101 -0.67 7.39 26.01
CA ALA A 101 0.60 7.73 26.67
C ALA A 101 1.42 6.47 27.04
N GLU A 102 0.78 5.44 27.57
CA GLU A 102 1.46 4.20 27.97
C GLU A 102 2.10 3.49 26.77
N LEU A 103 1.34 3.35 25.67
CA LEU A 103 1.87 2.75 24.42
C LEU A 103 2.99 3.61 23.85
N ARG A 104 2.86 4.93 23.84
CA ARG A 104 3.87 5.85 23.34
C ARG A 104 5.16 5.78 24.15
N GLU A 105 5.08 5.68 25.47
CA GLU A 105 6.26 5.50 26.32
C GLU A 105 6.99 4.18 26.03
N LYS A 106 6.26 3.07 25.86
CA LYS A 106 6.83 1.77 25.47
C LYS A 106 7.51 1.82 24.10
N LEU A 107 6.86 2.46 23.14
CA LEU A 107 7.44 2.67 21.80
C LEU A 107 8.73 3.49 21.87
N ASN A 108 8.71 4.61 22.57
CA ASN A 108 9.89 5.47 22.75
C ASN A 108 11.03 4.73 23.46
N ALA A 109 10.73 3.97 24.51
CA ALA A 109 11.72 3.18 25.21
C ALA A 109 12.37 2.15 24.28
N THR A 110 11.58 1.47 23.44
CA THR A 110 12.06 0.49 22.47
C THR A 110 12.93 1.15 21.40
N VAL A 111 12.48 2.26 20.82
CA VAL A 111 13.25 3.02 19.81
C VAL A 111 14.58 3.48 20.40
N ASN A 112 14.56 4.05 21.60
CA ASN A 112 15.77 4.50 22.28
C ASN A 112 16.76 3.33 22.54
N ALA A 113 16.24 2.16 22.91
CA ALA A 113 17.06 0.97 23.14
C ALA A 113 17.77 0.44 21.88
N THR A 114 17.23 0.74 20.69
CA THR A 114 17.90 0.37 19.41
C THR A 114 19.04 1.30 19.04
N GLY A 115 19.24 2.41 19.76
CA GLY A 115 20.23 3.44 19.45
C GLY A 115 19.89 4.33 18.26
N VAL A 116 18.74 4.14 17.61
CA VAL A 116 18.26 4.97 16.50
C VAL A 116 17.57 6.22 17.07
N THR A 117 18.35 7.07 17.73
CA THR A 117 17.81 8.28 18.40
C THR A 117 17.96 9.56 17.59
N THR A 118 18.85 9.54 16.59
CA THR A 118 19.16 10.73 15.78
C THR A 118 18.73 10.47 14.34
N GLY A 119 17.69 11.17 13.91
CA GLY A 119 17.23 11.13 12.50
C GLY A 119 18.20 11.90 11.57
N ASN A 120 18.08 11.62 10.29
CA ASN A 120 18.77 12.40 9.26
C ASN A 120 18.19 13.82 9.21
N ILE A 121 19.03 14.86 9.43
CA ILE A 121 18.59 16.26 9.46
C ILE A 121 17.98 16.72 8.13
N PHE A 122 18.47 16.20 7.00
CA PHE A 122 17.90 16.50 5.68
C PHE A 122 16.50 15.87 5.54
N ALA A 123 16.26 14.71 6.12
CA ALA A 123 14.98 14.06 6.11
C ALA A 123 13.91 14.86 6.85
N LEU A 124 14.24 15.39 8.03
CA LEU A 124 13.33 16.24 8.81
C LEU A 124 12.97 17.53 8.03
N THR A 125 13.98 18.18 7.46
CA THR A 125 13.80 19.39 6.66
C THR A 125 12.97 19.12 5.41
N ALA A 126 13.27 18.04 4.68
CA ALA A 126 12.55 17.67 3.47
C ALA A 126 11.09 17.27 3.78
N THR A 127 10.85 16.47 4.83
CA THR A 127 9.50 16.09 5.26
C THR A 127 8.67 17.32 5.63
N ARG A 128 9.25 18.24 6.39
CA ARG A 128 8.58 19.49 6.74
C ARG A 128 8.25 20.32 5.51
N ALA A 129 9.21 20.52 4.60
CA ALA A 129 9.00 21.27 3.38
C ALA A 129 7.95 20.61 2.47
N ALA A 130 7.96 19.29 2.35
CA ALA A 130 7.01 18.54 1.56
C ALA A 130 5.56 18.78 2.03
N TYR A 131 5.29 18.61 3.33
CA TYR A 131 3.95 18.85 3.89
C TYR A 131 3.57 20.32 4.00
N GLN A 132 4.52 21.24 4.03
CA GLN A 132 4.24 22.68 4.11
C GLN A 132 3.98 23.32 2.73
N TYR A 133 4.59 22.79 1.67
CA TYR A 133 4.60 23.44 0.35
C TYR A 133 4.26 22.51 -0.81
N GLY A 134 3.95 21.23 -0.54
CA GLY A 134 3.82 20.22 -1.57
C GLY A 134 2.40 19.98 -2.10
N ASP A 135 1.38 20.68 -1.59
CA ASP A 135 -0.03 20.40 -1.91
C ASP A 135 -0.32 20.53 -3.42
N GLU A 136 0.09 21.63 -4.05
CA GLU A 136 -0.14 21.85 -5.49
C GLU A 136 0.54 20.77 -6.34
N TRP A 137 1.74 20.34 -5.95
CA TRP A 137 2.45 19.26 -6.63
C TRP A 137 1.72 17.93 -6.45
N LEU A 138 1.21 17.64 -5.25
CA LEU A 138 0.47 16.43 -4.94
C LEU A 138 -0.84 16.37 -5.74
N ASP A 139 -1.59 17.46 -5.78
CA ASP A 139 -2.83 17.54 -6.57
C ASP A 139 -2.57 17.25 -8.05
N GLY A 140 -1.51 17.83 -8.61
CA GLY A 140 -1.06 17.54 -9.98
C GLY A 140 -0.67 16.08 -10.17
N LEU A 141 0.01 15.47 -9.19
CA LEU A 141 0.40 14.06 -9.22
C LEU A 141 -0.83 13.14 -9.17
N ILE A 142 -1.81 13.40 -8.33
CA ILE A 142 -3.05 12.62 -8.24
C ILE A 142 -3.79 12.59 -9.58
N VAL A 143 -3.93 13.77 -10.23
CA VAL A 143 -4.52 13.86 -11.58
C VAL A 143 -3.72 13.06 -12.61
N TYR A 144 -2.39 13.14 -12.55
CA TYR A 144 -1.52 12.38 -13.45
C TYR A 144 -1.64 10.87 -13.26
N LEU A 145 -1.65 10.40 -12.01
CA LEU A 145 -1.81 8.99 -11.65
C LEU A 145 -3.19 8.44 -12.04
N ALA A 146 -4.26 9.22 -11.86
CA ALA A 146 -5.58 8.84 -12.35
C ALA A 146 -5.59 8.61 -13.88
N GLY A 147 -4.80 9.41 -14.63
CA GLY A 147 -4.56 9.17 -16.06
C GLY A 147 -3.76 7.90 -16.34
N ASN A 148 -2.80 7.56 -15.48
CA ASN A 148 -2.01 6.34 -15.59
C ASN A 148 -2.85 5.09 -15.28
N ILE A 149 -3.79 5.17 -14.32
CA ILE A 149 -4.74 4.10 -14.04
C ILE A 149 -5.61 3.82 -15.28
N ARG A 150 -6.19 4.85 -15.91
CA ARG A 150 -6.96 4.68 -17.15
C ARG A 150 -6.13 4.08 -18.29
N GLU A 151 -4.86 4.46 -18.42
CA GLU A 151 -3.96 3.84 -19.41
C GLU A 151 -3.71 2.36 -19.10
N MET A 152 -3.53 2.01 -17.82
CA MET A 152 -3.37 0.62 -17.39
C MET A 152 -4.62 -0.22 -17.69
N GLU A 153 -5.81 0.31 -17.39
CA GLU A 153 -7.10 -0.31 -17.70
C GLU A 153 -7.25 -0.56 -19.22
N ALA A 154 -6.97 0.46 -20.03
CA ALA A 154 -7.04 0.36 -21.48
C ALA A 154 -6.05 -0.67 -22.02
N CYS A 155 -4.79 -0.65 -21.55
CA CYS A 155 -3.78 -1.62 -21.95
C CYS A 155 -4.13 -3.05 -21.55
N THR A 156 -4.71 -3.23 -20.35
CA THR A 156 -5.14 -4.56 -19.89
C THR A 156 -6.23 -5.11 -20.80
N ALA A 157 -7.25 -4.33 -21.11
CA ALA A 157 -8.34 -4.74 -22.00
C ALA A 157 -7.86 -5.01 -23.45
N GLU A 158 -6.98 -4.17 -23.97
CA GLU A 158 -6.48 -4.26 -25.35
C GLU A 158 -5.49 -5.41 -25.56
N LEU A 159 -4.49 -5.52 -24.65
CA LEU A 159 -3.33 -6.37 -24.86
C LEU A 159 -3.41 -7.71 -24.10
N LEU A 160 -4.17 -7.77 -23.02
CA LEU A 160 -4.25 -8.93 -22.13
C LEU A 160 -5.72 -9.27 -21.78
N PRO A 161 -6.56 -9.64 -22.76
CA PRO A 161 -8.00 -9.80 -22.55
C PRO A 161 -8.37 -10.91 -21.54
N GLY A 162 -7.42 -11.77 -21.16
CA GLY A 162 -7.60 -12.77 -20.10
C GLY A 162 -7.18 -12.30 -18.69
N ALA A 163 -6.54 -11.13 -18.59
CA ALA A 163 -6.10 -10.61 -17.30
C ALA A 163 -7.24 -9.89 -16.56
N VAL A 164 -7.19 -9.93 -15.21
CA VAL A 164 -8.10 -9.15 -14.37
C VAL A 164 -7.31 -8.13 -13.59
N LEU A 165 -7.55 -6.85 -13.87
CA LEU A 165 -7.02 -5.74 -13.08
C LEU A 165 -7.94 -5.49 -11.90
N THR A 166 -7.40 -5.55 -10.68
CA THR A 166 -8.16 -5.17 -9.48
C THR A 166 -8.51 -3.68 -9.55
N PRO A 167 -9.77 -3.29 -9.29
CA PRO A 167 -10.16 -1.88 -9.25
C PRO A 167 -9.25 -1.08 -8.31
N MET A 168 -8.69 0.01 -8.82
CA MET A 168 -7.76 0.84 -8.06
C MET A 168 -8.50 1.98 -7.37
N GLU A 169 -8.67 1.87 -6.06
CA GLU A 169 -9.25 2.90 -5.19
C GLU A 169 -8.16 3.81 -4.59
N ALA A 170 -6.93 3.28 -4.48
CA ALA A 170 -5.80 3.98 -3.87
C ALA A 170 -4.45 3.44 -4.37
N THR A 171 -3.38 4.09 -3.95
CA THR A 171 -1.98 3.81 -4.29
C THR A 171 -1.65 4.05 -5.78
N TYR A 172 -0.38 3.93 -6.13
CA TYR A 172 0.08 3.91 -7.54
C TYR A 172 0.55 2.51 -7.95
N LEU A 173 0.05 1.48 -7.26
CA LEU A 173 0.46 0.09 -7.42
C LEU A 173 -0.74 -0.73 -7.87
N ALA A 174 -0.72 -1.17 -9.13
CA ALA A 174 -1.79 -1.96 -9.72
C ALA A 174 -1.56 -3.45 -9.47
N TRP A 175 -2.62 -4.18 -9.13
CA TRP A 175 -2.60 -5.61 -8.91
C TRP A 175 -3.28 -6.33 -10.07
N LEU A 176 -2.51 -7.13 -10.80
CA LEU A 176 -2.93 -7.77 -12.05
C LEU A 176 -2.93 -9.29 -11.90
N ASP A 177 -4.07 -9.91 -12.11
CA ASP A 177 -4.29 -11.35 -12.13
C ASP A 177 -3.99 -11.89 -13.54
N LEU A 178 -3.03 -12.78 -13.65
CA LEU A 178 -2.59 -13.44 -14.88
C LEU A 178 -2.83 -14.95 -14.86
N ARG A 179 -3.63 -15.46 -13.90
CA ARG A 179 -3.88 -16.91 -13.73
C ARG A 179 -4.54 -17.56 -14.97
N ALA A 180 -5.18 -16.78 -15.82
CA ALA A 180 -5.76 -17.26 -17.08
C ALA A 180 -4.71 -17.90 -18.03
N TRP A 181 -3.43 -17.58 -17.88
CA TRP A 181 -2.35 -18.20 -18.68
C TRP A 181 -1.86 -19.53 -18.12
N GLY A 182 -2.28 -19.93 -16.93
CA GLY A 182 -1.87 -21.19 -16.31
C GLY A 182 -0.38 -21.25 -15.94
N LEU A 183 0.29 -20.09 -15.88
CA LEU A 183 1.70 -19.96 -15.53
C LEU A 183 1.86 -19.61 -14.05
N SER A 184 2.90 -20.17 -13.41
CA SER A 184 3.31 -19.71 -12.08
C SER A 184 3.90 -18.32 -12.12
N THR A 185 3.86 -17.61 -11.00
CA THR A 185 4.53 -16.29 -10.88
C THR A 185 6.01 -16.36 -11.25
N GLU A 186 6.71 -17.42 -10.86
CA GLU A 186 8.13 -17.62 -11.21
C GLU A 186 8.34 -17.69 -12.72
N GLU A 187 7.52 -18.47 -13.42
CA GLU A 187 7.61 -18.57 -14.88
C GLU A 187 7.27 -17.25 -15.57
N ILE A 188 6.24 -16.53 -15.10
CA ILE A 188 5.89 -15.19 -15.61
C ILE A 188 7.09 -14.25 -15.48
N MET A 189 7.69 -14.17 -14.27
CA MET A 189 8.84 -13.28 -14.02
C MET A 189 10.04 -13.62 -14.91
N LYS A 190 10.35 -14.90 -15.07
CA LYS A 190 11.45 -15.37 -15.93
C LYS A 190 11.23 -15.03 -17.41
N ARG A 191 10.00 -15.08 -17.89
CA ARG A 191 9.65 -14.67 -19.27
C ARG A 191 9.71 -13.14 -19.40
N CYS A 192 9.26 -12.39 -18.40
CA CYS A 192 9.35 -10.94 -18.37
C CYS A 192 10.80 -10.45 -18.48
N GLU A 193 11.75 -11.10 -17.80
CA GLU A 193 13.17 -10.77 -17.91
C GLU A 193 13.67 -10.85 -19.34
N LYS A 194 13.26 -11.88 -20.10
CA LYS A 194 13.64 -12.06 -21.52
C LYS A 194 13.08 -10.97 -22.43
N THR A 195 11.94 -10.40 -22.09
CA THR A 195 11.33 -9.29 -22.84
C THR A 195 11.76 -7.91 -22.32
N GLY A 196 12.64 -7.87 -21.31
CA GLY A 196 13.20 -6.64 -20.75
C GLY A 196 12.19 -5.83 -19.94
N VAL A 197 11.28 -6.49 -19.21
CA VAL A 197 10.37 -5.86 -18.26
C VAL A 197 10.45 -6.58 -16.92
N ALA A 198 10.30 -5.83 -15.83
CA ALA A 198 10.29 -6.37 -14.47
C ALA A 198 9.09 -5.86 -13.68
N PHE A 199 8.45 -6.76 -12.94
CA PHE A 199 7.35 -6.48 -12.02
C PHE A 199 7.68 -7.03 -10.63
N THR A 200 6.83 -6.80 -9.65
CA THR A 200 6.91 -7.52 -8.38
C THR A 200 5.96 -8.72 -8.47
N GLY A 201 6.48 -9.93 -8.37
CA GLY A 201 5.66 -11.14 -8.39
C GLY A 201 4.75 -11.24 -7.17
N GLY A 202 3.55 -11.78 -7.35
CA GLY A 202 2.55 -11.85 -6.30
C GLY A 202 2.96 -12.76 -5.13
N THR A 203 3.76 -13.78 -5.37
CA THR A 203 4.30 -14.68 -4.34
C THR A 203 5.22 -13.99 -3.33
N PHE A 204 5.71 -12.77 -3.63
CA PHE A 204 6.40 -11.91 -2.67
C PHE A 204 5.49 -11.48 -1.50
N PHE A 205 4.18 -11.33 -1.76
CA PHE A 205 3.20 -10.90 -0.76
C PHE A 205 2.52 -12.07 -0.07
N SER A 206 2.22 -13.14 -0.80
CA SER A 206 1.66 -14.38 -0.27
C SER A 206 2.08 -15.54 -1.16
N LYS A 207 2.72 -16.55 -0.57
CA LYS A 207 3.16 -17.75 -1.31
C LYS A 207 1.99 -18.53 -1.86
N GLU A 208 0.88 -18.57 -1.13
CA GLU A 208 -0.31 -19.38 -1.47
C GLU A 208 -1.28 -18.62 -2.37
N LEU A 209 -1.56 -17.34 -2.03
CA LEU A 209 -2.61 -16.56 -2.68
C LEU A 209 -2.09 -15.66 -3.81
N GLY A 210 -0.78 -15.44 -3.87
CA GLY A 210 -0.16 -14.51 -4.83
C GLY A 210 0.33 -15.17 -6.11
N ASP A 211 0.20 -16.49 -6.27
CA ASP A 211 0.66 -17.16 -7.46
C ASP A 211 -0.19 -16.80 -8.68
N GLY A 212 0.48 -16.54 -9.81
CA GLY A 212 -0.15 -16.04 -11.04
C GLY A 212 -0.51 -14.54 -11.02
N PHE A 213 -0.12 -13.80 -9.96
CA PHE A 213 -0.31 -12.33 -9.90
C PHE A 213 0.99 -11.57 -10.05
N VAL A 214 0.86 -10.33 -10.54
CA VAL A 214 1.98 -9.35 -10.56
C VAL A 214 1.49 -7.98 -10.08
N ARG A 215 2.38 -7.25 -9.40
CA ARG A 215 2.17 -5.86 -9.03
C ARG A 215 2.91 -4.95 -10.00
N VAL A 216 2.17 -4.02 -10.62
CA VAL A 216 2.68 -3.04 -11.58
C VAL A 216 2.78 -1.67 -10.93
N ASN A 217 3.93 -1.00 -11.02
CA ASN A 217 4.11 0.36 -10.52
C ASN A 217 3.70 1.38 -11.59
N LEU A 218 2.68 2.19 -11.30
CA LEU A 218 2.16 3.24 -12.18
C LEU A 218 2.75 4.63 -11.88
N GLY A 219 3.64 4.76 -10.90
CA GLY A 219 4.39 5.99 -10.58
C GLY A 219 5.51 6.26 -11.58
N CYS A 220 5.19 6.28 -12.87
CA CYS A 220 6.15 6.47 -13.96
C CYS A 220 5.52 7.26 -15.12
N PRO A 221 6.30 7.69 -16.13
CA PRO A 221 5.75 8.27 -17.35
C PRO A 221 4.77 7.33 -18.05
N ARG A 222 3.60 7.85 -18.46
CA ARG A 222 2.48 7.06 -19.03
C ARG A 222 2.90 6.15 -20.20
N ARG A 223 3.79 6.63 -21.07
CA ARG A 223 4.34 5.82 -22.16
C ARG A 223 5.00 4.52 -21.70
N ASN A 224 5.58 4.51 -20.51
CA ASN A 224 6.25 3.33 -19.95
C ASN A 224 5.23 2.24 -19.57
N ILE A 225 4.02 2.61 -19.19
CA ILE A 225 2.95 1.65 -18.86
C ILE A 225 2.60 0.85 -20.12
N ARG A 226 2.30 1.55 -21.22
CA ARG A 226 1.96 0.88 -22.50
C ARG A 226 3.09 0.00 -23.00
N GLU A 227 4.32 0.46 -22.92
CA GLU A 227 5.48 -0.32 -23.32
C GLU A 227 5.68 -1.56 -22.44
N ALA A 228 5.54 -1.42 -21.12
CA ALA A 228 5.63 -2.54 -20.18
C ALA A 228 4.53 -3.59 -20.45
N MET A 229 3.30 -3.15 -20.71
CA MET A 229 2.19 -4.05 -21.02
C MET A 229 2.36 -4.80 -22.36
N LYS A 230 2.95 -4.16 -23.39
CA LYS A 230 3.32 -4.85 -24.63
C LYS A 230 4.38 -5.92 -24.40
N ARG A 231 5.39 -5.62 -23.58
CA ARG A 231 6.43 -6.59 -23.22
C ARG A 231 5.88 -7.74 -22.39
N LEU A 232 4.94 -7.46 -21.50
CA LEU A 232 4.23 -8.48 -20.74
C LEU A 232 3.41 -9.38 -21.69
N GLN A 233 2.67 -8.81 -22.64
CA GLN A 233 1.95 -9.57 -23.65
C GLN A 233 2.89 -10.52 -24.42
N ALA A 234 4.06 -10.01 -24.85
CA ALA A 234 5.05 -10.84 -25.55
C ALA A 234 5.66 -11.94 -24.66
N ALA A 235 5.75 -11.71 -23.34
CA ALA A 235 6.22 -12.68 -22.37
C ALA A 235 5.20 -13.82 -22.12
N LEU A 236 3.91 -13.52 -22.25
CA LEU A 236 2.83 -14.47 -21.98
C LEU A 236 2.46 -15.34 -23.20
N ASN A 237 2.80 -14.89 -24.40
CA ASN A 237 2.64 -15.63 -25.67
C ASN A 237 3.87 -16.50 -25.94
#